data_eb032887b04f9885f127af96b19b2a84
#
_entry.id   eb032887b04f9885f127af96b19b2a84
#
_cell.length_a   1.000
_cell.length_b   1.000
_cell.length_c   1.000
_cell.angle_alpha   90.00
_cell.angle_beta   90.00
_cell.angle_gamma   90.00
#
_symmetry.space_group_name_H-M   'P 1'
#
loop_
_entity.id
_entity.type
_entity.pdbx_description
1 polymer ?
#
loop_
_entity_poly.entity_id
_entity_poly.type
_entity_poly.pdbx_seq_one_letter_code
_entity_poly.pdbx_strand_id
1 'polypeptide(L)'
;AQRTVVVRPAEIDSVLVNPGMGFNVSQHISRHPDSDGTYPITEPDLGPDEYPECTLAYIRFDWCFFEEERGKYSWYIIDRALALAKERGQRLMLRVVPYGSRPDADIPSWLRAEIGPSGELPHSFWRVDHEDPRYIRALTQMVSAVGQRYDGHPDLEFVDIGIVGFWGEGA
;
A
#
# COMPACT_ATOMS: atom_id res chain seq x y z
N ALA A 1 -15.73 17.82 38.84
CA ALA A 1 -15.05 19.09 38.57
C ALA A 1 -14.46 19.03 37.16
N GLN A 2 -14.78 19.95 36.29
CA GLN A 2 -14.25 20.06 34.94
C GLN A 2 -12.81 20.57 35.03
N ARG A 3 -11.86 19.81 34.49
CA ARG A 3 -10.44 20.20 34.48
C ARG A 3 -10.21 21.12 33.28
N THR A 4 -9.86 22.36 33.51
CA THR A 4 -9.48 23.30 32.47
C THR A 4 -7.98 23.15 32.21
N VAL A 5 -7.61 22.89 30.95
CA VAL A 5 -6.23 22.89 30.50
C VAL A 5 -5.99 24.18 29.73
N VAL A 6 -5.03 24.98 30.20
CA VAL A 6 -4.60 26.21 29.51
C VAL A 6 -3.33 25.90 28.74
N VAL A 7 -3.38 25.96 27.41
CA VAL A 7 -2.22 25.83 26.54
C VAL A 7 -1.79 27.23 26.12
N ARG A 8 -0.54 27.55 26.35
CA ARG A 8 0.11 28.80 25.87
C ARG A 8 1.18 28.43 24.86
N PRO A 9 0.87 28.44 23.56
CA PRO A 9 1.88 28.18 22.54
C PRO A 9 2.97 29.27 22.57
N ALA A 10 4.21 28.84 22.37
CA ALA A 10 5.33 29.74 22.13
C ALA A 10 5.67 29.72 20.65
N GLU A 11 5.99 30.91 20.12
CA GLU A 11 6.52 31.03 18.76
C GLU A 11 7.93 30.42 18.70
N ILE A 12 8.21 29.64 17.66
CA ILE A 12 9.53 29.04 17.41
C ILE A 12 9.92 29.27 15.96
N ASP A 13 11.21 29.55 15.73
CA ASP A 13 11.83 29.75 14.41
C ASP A 13 12.37 28.43 13.81
N SER A 14 11.90 27.30 14.26
CA SER A 14 12.32 25.99 13.74
C SER A 14 11.27 25.36 12.86
N VAL A 15 11.73 24.60 11.86
CA VAL A 15 10.84 23.75 11.06
C VAL A 15 10.21 22.71 11.96
N LEU A 16 8.87 22.69 12.03
CA LEU A 16 8.14 21.69 12.76
C LEU A 16 8.04 20.42 11.90
N VAL A 17 8.77 19.40 12.28
CA VAL A 17 8.61 18.06 11.73
C VAL A 17 7.53 17.34 12.54
N ASN A 18 6.32 17.25 11.99
CA ASN A 18 5.24 16.49 12.60
C ASN A 18 5.26 15.06 12.04
N PRO A 19 5.47 14.04 12.88
CA PRO A 19 5.41 12.66 12.44
C PRO A 19 4.05 12.36 11.78
N GLY A 20 4.07 11.67 10.63
CA GLY A 20 2.86 11.33 9.90
C GLY A 20 2.23 12.49 9.10
N MET A 21 2.89 13.63 9.00
CA MET A 21 2.41 14.79 8.24
C MET A 21 3.50 15.31 7.30
N GLY A 22 3.10 15.90 6.17
CA GLY A 22 4.02 16.51 5.21
C GLY A 22 4.15 15.71 3.93
N PHE A 23 5.32 15.78 3.32
CA PHE A 23 5.63 15.05 2.09
C PHE A 23 5.89 13.58 2.38
N ASN A 24 5.57 12.73 1.40
CA ASN A 24 5.96 11.33 1.38
C ASN A 24 6.87 11.04 0.18
N VAL A 25 7.67 10.01 0.30
CA VAL A 25 8.45 9.45 -0.79
C VAL A 25 7.85 8.13 -1.24
N SER A 26 7.79 7.90 -2.55
CA SER A 26 7.25 6.66 -3.09
C SER A 26 8.31 5.59 -3.17
N GLN A 27 8.07 4.45 -2.52
CA GLN A 27 8.80 3.22 -2.76
C GLN A 27 8.27 2.54 -4.02
N HIS A 28 9.16 1.91 -4.78
CA HIS A 28 8.84 1.21 -6.00
C HIS A 28 9.16 -0.28 -5.87
N ILE A 29 8.22 -1.10 -6.25
CA ILE A 29 8.42 -2.54 -6.41
C ILE A 29 8.81 -2.83 -7.87
N SER A 30 9.90 -3.55 -8.08
CA SER A 30 10.26 -4.04 -9.41
C SER A 30 9.19 -5.03 -9.90
N ARG A 31 8.95 -5.02 -11.21
CA ARG A 31 8.06 -5.99 -11.85
C ARG A 31 8.76 -7.25 -12.29
N HIS A 32 10.08 -7.26 -12.17
CA HIS A 32 10.92 -8.39 -12.50
C HIS A 32 11.54 -8.90 -11.19
N PRO A 33 11.29 -10.16 -10.85
CA PRO A 33 11.92 -10.74 -9.67
C PRO A 33 13.42 -10.90 -9.87
N ASP A 34 14.12 -10.89 -8.77
CA ASP A 34 15.52 -11.31 -8.73
C ASP A 34 15.66 -12.83 -8.92
N SER A 35 16.90 -13.31 -8.96
CA SER A 35 17.20 -14.74 -9.18
C SER A 35 16.66 -15.68 -8.10
N ASP A 36 16.32 -15.14 -6.92
CA ASP A 36 15.69 -15.85 -5.80
C ASP A 36 14.15 -15.80 -5.82
N GLY A 37 13.56 -15.14 -6.84
CA GLY A 37 12.11 -14.97 -6.98
C GLY A 37 11.52 -13.80 -6.19
N THR A 38 12.34 -13.01 -5.51
CA THR A 38 11.87 -11.82 -4.80
C THR A 38 11.80 -10.60 -5.72
N TYR A 39 10.87 -9.70 -5.43
CA TYR A 39 10.73 -8.45 -6.18
C TYR A 39 11.47 -7.33 -5.45
N PRO A 40 12.52 -6.75 -6.04
CA PRO A 40 13.25 -5.65 -5.41
C PRO A 40 12.35 -4.46 -5.09
N ILE A 41 12.52 -3.92 -3.89
CA ILE A 41 11.87 -2.70 -3.45
C ILE A 41 12.93 -1.64 -3.28
N THR A 42 12.73 -0.52 -3.95
CA THR A 42 13.66 0.62 -3.95
C THR A 42 12.93 1.89 -3.58
N GLU A 43 13.67 2.83 -3.04
CA GLU A 43 13.22 4.20 -2.79
C GLU A 43 14.21 5.15 -3.47
N PRO A 44 13.75 6.24 -4.10
CA PRO A 44 14.65 7.21 -4.69
C PRO A 44 15.62 7.75 -3.63
N ASP A 45 16.88 7.86 -4.00
CA ASP A 45 17.87 8.54 -3.18
C ASP A 45 17.77 10.03 -3.45
N LEU A 46 16.96 10.70 -2.63
CA LEU A 46 16.69 12.12 -2.75
C LEU A 46 17.68 12.85 -1.87
N GLY A 47 18.62 13.57 -2.50
CA GLY A 47 19.57 14.41 -1.78
C GLY A 47 18.85 15.51 -0.98
N PRO A 48 19.43 15.95 0.14
CA PRO A 48 18.80 16.94 1.02
C PRO A 48 18.53 18.29 0.33
N ASP A 49 19.22 18.57 -0.76
CA ASP A 49 19.06 19.80 -1.54
C ASP A 49 17.97 19.73 -2.61
N GLU A 50 17.45 18.53 -2.89
CA GLU A 50 16.48 18.30 -3.97
C GLU A 50 15.05 18.17 -3.47
N TYR A 51 14.87 17.69 -2.24
CA TYR A 51 13.55 17.42 -1.66
C TYR A 51 13.49 17.77 -0.18
N PRO A 52 12.32 18.21 0.32
CA PRO A 52 12.13 18.39 1.75
C PRO A 52 12.23 17.02 2.45
N GLU A 53 12.68 17.06 3.69
CA GLU A 53 12.73 15.88 4.55
C GLU A 53 11.36 15.21 4.63
N CYS A 54 11.32 13.90 4.32
CA CYS A 54 10.09 13.11 4.32
C CYS A 54 10.09 12.15 5.52
N THR A 55 9.07 12.27 6.36
CA THR A 55 8.85 11.37 7.51
C THR A 55 7.97 10.16 7.15
N LEU A 56 7.49 10.11 5.90
CA LEU A 56 6.60 9.09 5.38
C LEU A 56 7.15 8.48 4.11
N ALA A 57 7.06 7.16 4.00
CA ALA A 57 7.24 6.40 2.77
C ALA A 57 5.89 5.81 2.34
N TYR A 58 5.64 5.74 1.05
CA TYR A 58 4.43 5.17 0.49
C TYR A 58 4.76 4.05 -0.49
N ILE A 59 4.20 2.88 -0.26
CA ILE A 59 4.25 1.76 -1.20
C ILE A 59 2.86 1.38 -1.65
N ARG A 60 2.71 1.14 -2.96
CA ARG A 60 1.55 0.46 -3.52
C ARG A 60 2.00 -0.66 -4.43
N PHE A 61 1.34 -1.78 -4.37
CA PHE A 61 1.60 -2.94 -5.23
C PHE A 61 0.31 -3.68 -5.55
N ASP A 62 0.31 -4.37 -6.67
CA ASP A 62 -0.85 -5.11 -7.13
C ASP A 62 -1.04 -6.38 -6.29
N TRP A 63 -2.28 -6.72 -5.97
CA TRP A 63 -2.64 -7.90 -5.17
C TRP A 63 -2.10 -9.20 -5.78
N CYS A 64 -2.02 -9.28 -7.11
CA CYS A 64 -1.48 -10.46 -7.79
C CYS A 64 -0.04 -10.81 -7.40
N PHE A 65 0.81 -9.83 -7.05
CA PHE A 65 2.17 -10.08 -6.56
C PHE A 65 2.20 -10.49 -5.08
N PHE A 66 1.19 -10.08 -4.35
CA PHE A 66 1.13 -10.35 -2.92
C PHE A 66 0.57 -11.74 -2.60
N GLU A 67 -0.35 -12.25 -3.45
CA GLU A 67 -1.02 -13.54 -3.26
C GLU A 67 -1.06 -14.32 -4.57
N GLU A 68 0.09 -14.79 -5.05
CA GLU A 68 0.19 -15.56 -6.28
C GLU A 68 -0.57 -16.89 -6.22
N GLU A 69 -0.58 -17.52 -5.04
CA GLU A 69 -1.38 -18.71 -4.73
C GLU A 69 -2.33 -18.39 -3.57
N ARG A 70 -3.54 -18.94 -3.63
CA ARG A 70 -4.59 -18.70 -2.62
C ARG A 70 -4.09 -18.94 -1.20
N GLY A 71 -4.18 -17.91 -0.36
CA GLY A 71 -3.78 -17.95 1.04
C GLY A 71 -2.28 -17.97 1.29
N LYS A 72 -1.45 -17.86 0.24
CA LYS A 72 0.00 -17.73 0.36
C LYS A 72 0.41 -16.30 0.04
N TYR A 73 0.78 -15.57 1.07
CA TYR A 73 1.10 -14.15 0.96
C TYR A 73 2.61 -13.93 0.92
N SER A 74 3.05 -13.10 -0.01
CA SER A 74 4.44 -12.65 -0.15
C SER A 74 4.76 -11.56 0.89
N TRP A 75 4.77 -11.95 2.18
CA TRP A 75 4.97 -11.02 3.31
C TRP A 75 6.24 -10.19 3.20
N TYR A 76 7.26 -10.71 2.54
CA TYR A 76 8.53 -10.01 2.33
C TYR A 76 8.34 -8.64 1.66
N ILE A 77 7.30 -8.43 0.84
CA ILE A 77 7.01 -7.15 0.19
C ILE A 77 6.77 -6.08 1.25
N ILE A 78 5.90 -6.37 2.20
CA ILE A 78 5.56 -5.42 3.27
C ILE A 78 6.71 -5.33 4.29
N ASP A 79 7.28 -6.47 4.68
CA ASP A 79 8.39 -6.52 5.64
C ASP A 79 9.61 -5.73 5.13
N ARG A 80 9.95 -5.87 3.85
CA ARG A 80 11.06 -5.12 3.24
C ARG A 80 10.74 -3.63 3.11
N ALA A 81 9.52 -3.28 2.73
CA ALA A 81 9.07 -1.89 2.64
C ALA A 81 9.14 -1.19 4.00
N LEU A 82 8.69 -1.86 5.07
CA LEU A 82 8.79 -1.37 6.45
C LEU A 82 10.24 -1.18 6.87
N ALA A 83 11.11 -2.17 6.59
CA ALA A 83 12.52 -2.08 6.91
C ALA A 83 13.20 -0.90 6.21
N LEU A 84 12.93 -0.70 4.92
CA LEU A 84 13.49 0.39 4.14
C LEU A 84 13.03 1.77 4.66
N ALA A 85 11.74 1.91 4.98
CA ALA A 85 11.21 3.13 5.57
C ALA A 85 11.89 3.42 6.93
N LYS A 86 12.01 2.40 7.77
CA LYS A 86 12.66 2.51 9.08
C LYS A 86 14.14 2.90 8.99
N GLU A 87 14.89 2.32 8.06
CA GLU A 87 16.30 2.65 7.78
C GLU A 87 16.48 4.15 7.49
N ARG A 88 15.45 4.78 6.93
CA ARG A 88 15.42 6.20 6.55
C ARG A 88 14.71 7.11 7.58
N GLY A 89 14.35 6.57 8.75
CA GLY A 89 13.64 7.32 9.79
C GLY A 89 12.19 7.67 9.43
N GLN A 90 11.59 6.92 8.50
CA GLN A 90 10.24 7.12 7.99
C GLN A 90 9.28 6.09 8.56
N ARG A 91 7.97 6.36 8.46
CA ARG A 91 6.90 5.40 8.68
C ARG A 91 6.21 5.07 7.36
N LEU A 92 5.75 3.83 7.22
CA LEU A 92 5.20 3.33 5.97
C LEU A 92 3.69 3.61 5.86
N MET A 93 3.28 4.08 4.70
CA MET A 93 1.90 4.05 4.22
C MET A 93 1.79 2.93 3.19
N LEU A 94 0.77 2.09 3.32
CA LEU A 94 0.62 0.86 2.55
C LEU A 94 -0.68 0.86 1.74
N ARG A 95 -0.61 0.55 0.44
CA ARG A 95 -1.78 0.21 -0.38
C ARG A 95 -1.58 -1.11 -1.11
N VAL A 96 -2.48 -2.04 -0.92
CA VAL A 96 -2.64 -3.20 -1.81
C VAL A 96 -3.67 -2.84 -2.86
N VAL A 97 -3.28 -2.89 -4.14
CA VAL A 97 -4.13 -2.51 -5.26
C VAL A 97 -4.80 -3.76 -5.84
N PRO A 98 -6.12 -3.91 -5.66
CA PRO A 98 -6.84 -5.03 -6.23
C PRO A 98 -7.27 -4.78 -7.69
N TYR A 99 -7.14 -3.55 -8.17
CA TYR A 99 -7.60 -3.16 -9.49
C TYR A 99 -6.79 -1.99 -10.05
N GLY A 100 -6.00 -2.23 -11.06
CA GLY A 100 -5.14 -1.24 -11.72
C GLY A 100 -5.49 -1.00 -13.18
N SER A 101 -4.58 -0.40 -13.91
CA SER A 101 -4.78 -0.01 -15.32
C SER A 101 -4.30 -1.05 -16.34
N ARG A 102 -3.89 -2.23 -15.89
CA ARG A 102 -3.35 -3.28 -16.77
C ARG A 102 -4.19 -4.54 -16.73
N PRO A 103 -4.41 -5.17 -17.90
CA PRO A 103 -5.34 -6.30 -18.02
C PRO A 103 -4.98 -7.52 -17.16
N ASP A 104 -3.71 -7.68 -16.79
CA ASP A 104 -3.18 -8.93 -16.23
C ASP A 104 -2.47 -8.79 -14.88
N ALA A 105 -2.57 -7.62 -14.22
CA ALA A 105 -1.71 -7.31 -13.07
C ALA A 105 -2.45 -6.84 -11.81
N ASP A 106 -3.72 -7.14 -11.66
CA ASP A 106 -4.52 -6.55 -10.58
C ASP A 106 -4.81 -7.55 -9.48
N ILE A 107 -5.79 -8.39 -9.70
CA ILE A 107 -6.15 -9.47 -8.79
C ILE A 107 -5.34 -10.74 -9.09
N PRO A 108 -5.18 -11.65 -8.12
CA PRO A 108 -4.53 -12.94 -8.35
C PRO A 108 -5.14 -13.73 -9.52
N SER A 109 -4.29 -14.39 -10.30
CA SER A 109 -4.71 -15.18 -11.46
C SER A 109 -5.70 -16.30 -11.10
N TRP A 110 -5.51 -16.92 -9.92
CA TRP A 110 -6.43 -17.94 -9.40
C TRP A 110 -7.83 -17.38 -9.14
N LEU A 111 -7.93 -16.14 -8.63
CA LEU A 111 -9.21 -15.49 -8.37
C LEU A 111 -9.87 -15.07 -9.66
N ARG A 112 -9.10 -14.55 -10.62
CA ARG A 112 -9.60 -14.22 -11.95
C ARG A 112 -10.17 -15.46 -12.68
N ALA A 113 -9.51 -16.60 -12.57
CA ALA A 113 -9.98 -17.85 -13.15
C ALA A 113 -11.28 -18.34 -12.48
N GLU A 114 -11.45 -18.10 -11.19
CA GLU A 114 -12.66 -18.49 -10.43
C GLU A 114 -13.87 -17.59 -10.74
N ILE A 115 -13.65 -16.28 -10.82
CA ILE A 115 -14.71 -15.30 -11.08
C ILE A 115 -15.14 -15.35 -12.55
N GLY A 116 -14.20 -15.57 -13.46
CA GLY A 116 -14.43 -15.51 -14.89
C GLY A 116 -14.53 -14.08 -15.42
N PRO A 117 -14.85 -13.90 -16.72
CA PRO A 117 -14.96 -12.59 -17.33
C PRO A 117 -16.16 -11.84 -16.75
N SER A 118 -15.93 -10.70 -16.15
CA SER A 118 -16.98 -9.78 -15.71
C SER A 118 -16.84 -8.47 -16.47
N GLY A 119 -17.70 -8.27 -17.45
CA GLY A 119 -17.87 -7.02 -18.17
C GLY A 119 -16.63 -6.49 -18.90
N GLU A 120 -16.82 -6.00 -20.11
CA GLU A 120 -15.79 -5.25 -20.83
C GLU A 120 -15.91 -3.77 -20.47
N LEU A 121 -14.82 -3.16 -20.01
CA LEU A 121 -14.68 -1.72 -20.01
C LEU A 121 -14.41 -1.22 -21.44
N PRO A 122 -14.83 0.00 -21.78
CA PRO A 122 -14.28 0.69 -22.94
C PRO A 122 -12.75 0.68 -22.80
N HIS A 123 -12.03 0.15 -23.80
CA HIS A 123 -10.56 -0.01 -23.87
C HIS A 123 -10.00 -1.39 -23.51
N SER A 124 -10.78 -2.44 -23.55
CA SER A 124 -10.30 -3.83 -23.42
C SER A 124 -9.68 -4.19 -22.06
N PHE A 125 -10.01 -3.47 -20.99
CA PHE A 125 -9.58 -3.82 -19.65
C PHE A 125 -10.58 -4.76 -18.98
N TRP A 126 -10.04 -5.82 -18.36
CA TRP A 126 -10.86 -6.68 -17.51
C TRP A 126 -11.28 -5.93 -16.25
N ARG A 127 -12.54 -6.07 -15.88
CA ARG A 127 -13.09 -5.43 -14.69
C ARG A 127 -13.60 -6.49 -13.74
N VAL A 128 -13.17 -6.39 -12.47
CA VAL A 128 -13.78 -7.21 -11.43
C VAL A 128 -15.18 -6.67 -11.08
N ASP A 129 -16.12 -7.57 -10.90
CA ASP A 129 -17.38 -7.22 -10.25
C ASP A 129 -17.12 -7.15 -8.73
N HIS A 130 -17.15 -5.94 -8.19
CA HIS A 130 -16.91 -5.68 -6.78
C HIS A 130 -18.03 -6.25 -5.88
N GLU A 131 -19.17 -6.58 -6.43
CA GLU A 131 -20.29 -7.20 -5.72
C GLU A 131 -20.25 -8.74 -5.79
N ASP A 132 -19.34 -9.32 -6.59
CA ASP A 132 -19.19 -10.78 -6.64
C ASP A 132 -18.79 -11.33 -5.27
N PRO A 133 -19.59 -12.23 -4.68
CA PRO A 133 -19.32 -12.75 -3.34
C PRO A 133 -18.01 -13.54 -3.22
N ARG A 134 -17.45 -14.02 -4.34
CA ARG A 134 -16.14 -14.68 -4.39
C ARG A 134 -15.02 -13.64 -4.22
N TYR A 135 -15.15 -12.51 -4.94
CA TYR A 135 -14.24 -11.38 -4.80
C TYR A 135 -14.26 -10.83 -3.38
N ILE A 136 -15.46 -10.54 -2.83
CA ILE A 136 -15.62 -10.01 -1.47
C ILE A 136 -14.97 -10.94 -0.44
N ARG A 137 -15.20 -12.26 -0.55
CA ARG A 137 -14.58 -13.22 0.38
C ARG A 137 -13.06 -13.21 0.29
N ALA A 138 -12.52 -13.28 -0.92
CA ALA A 138 -11.07 -13.30 -1.12
C ALA A 138 -10.40 -12.01 -0.62
N LEU A 139 -10.98 -10.86 -0.94
CA LEU A 139 -10.51 -9.56 -0.47
C LEU A 139 -10.57 -9.48 1.07
N THR A 140 -11.67 -9.90 1.68
CA THR A 140 -11.83 -9.92 3.14
C THR A 140 -10.78 -10.81 3.80
N GLN A 141 -10.48 -11.96 3.23
CA GLN A 141 -9.44 -12.87 3.74
C GLN A 141 -8.06 -12.21 3.67
N MET A 142 -7.72 -11.60 2.54
CA MET A 142 -6.44 -10.91 2.37
C MET A 142 -6.30 -9.74 3.35
N VAL A 143 -7.30 -8.87 3.42
CA VAL A 143 -7.29 -7.71 4.35
C VAL A 143 -7.19 -8.19 5.81
N SER A 144 -7.92 -9.25 6.17
CA SER A 144 -7.84 -9.83 7.52
C SER A 144 -6.46 -10.38 7.83
N ALA A 145 -5.81 -11.03 6.86
CA ALA A 145 -4.46 -11.56 7.04
C ALA A 145 -3.43 -10.43 7.24
N VAL A 146 -3.53 -9.36 6.44
CA VAL A 146 -2.69 -8.16 6.60
C VAL A 146 -2.92 -7.53 7.98
N GLY A 147 -4.18 -7.35 8.38
CA GLY A 147 -4.53 -6.80 9.69
C GLY A 147 -3.97 -7.66 10.83
N GLN A 148 -4.14 -8.99 10.79
CA GLN A 148 -3.62 -9.88 11.83
C GLN A 148 -2.10 -9.80 12.00
N ARG A 149 -1.37 -9.49 10.91
CA ARG A 149 0.10 -9.42 10.96
C ARG A 149 0.63 -8.03 11.33
N TYR A 150 -0.02 -6.97 10.86
CA TYR A 150 0.54 -5.62 10.93
C TYR A 150 -0.28 -4.62 11.75
N ASP A 151 -1.46 -4.98 12.27
CA ASP A 151 -2.20 -4.08 13.15
C ASP A 151 -1.38 -3.71 14.38
N GLY A 152 -1.26 -2.41 14.64
CA GLY A 152 -0.42 -1.88 15.72
C GLY A 152 1.09 -1.94 15.45
N HIS A 153 1.54 -2.25 14.23
CA HIS A 153 2.97 -2.24 13.92
C HIS A 153 3.55 -0.82 14.06
N PRO A 154 4.64 -0.60 14.83
CA PRO A 154 5.13 0.75 15.18
C PRO A 154 5.61 1.56 13.97
N ASP A 155 6.09 0.90 12.92
CA ASP A 155 6.62 1.53 11.72
C ASP A 155 5.58 1.64 10.58
N LEU A 156 4.33 1.16 10.80
CA LEU A 156 3.20 1.34 9.88
C LEU A 156 2.35 2.53 10.33
N GLU A 157 2.22 3.55 9.46
CA GLU A 157 1.42 4.74 9.77
C GLU A 157 -0.06 4.49 9.50
N PHE A 158 -0.40 4.08 8.28
CA PHE A 158 -1.75 3.70 7.91
C PHE A 158 -1.79 2.82 6.66
N VAL A 159 -2.94 2.18 6.48
CA VAL A 159 -3.29 1.46 5.26
C VAL A 159 -4.26 2.30 4.46
N ASP A 160 -3.89 2.60 3.22
CA ASP A 160 -4.72 3.34 2.29
C ASP A 160 -5.76 2.39 1.66
N ILE A 161 -7.03 2.74 1.77
CA ILE A 161 -8.15 1.94 1.29
C ILE A 161 -8.45 2.33 -0.17
N GLY A 162 -7.84 1.60 -1.09
CA GLY A 162 -8.04 1.79 -2.52
C GLY A 162 -8.61 0.53 -3.16
N ILE A 163 -9.88 0.19 -2.91
CA ILE A 163 -10.48 -1.10 -3.30
C ILE A 163 -11.54 -1.01 -4.40
N VAL A 164 -11.94 0.17 -4.82
CA VAL A 164 -12.98 0.39 -5.84
C VAL A 164 -12.47 1.33 -6.91
N GLY A 165 -12.74 0.98 -8.18
CA GLY A 165 -12.37 1.79 -9.33
C GLY A 165 -10.92 1.66 -9.76
N PHE A 166 -10.54 2.38 -10.82
CA PHE A 166 -9.16 2.42 -11.29
C PHE A 166 -8.24 2.92 -10.17
N TRP A 167 -7.15 2.22 -9.94
CA TRP A 167 -6.17 2.47 -8.87
C TRP A 167 -6.78 2.53 -7.46
N GLY A 168 -8.05 2.14 -7.31
CA GLY A 168 -8.77 2.24 -6.05
C GLY A 168 -9.27 3.64 -5.73
N GLU A 169 -9.46 4.50 -6.73
CA GLU A 169 -9.82 5.92 -6.54
C GLU A 169 -11.33 6.18 -6.72
N GLY A 170 -12.13 5.14 -6.79
CA GLY A 170 -13.60 5.23 -6.84
C GLY A 170 -14.18 5.69 -8.19
N ALA A 171 -13.37 5.73 -9.24
CA ALA A 171 -13.77 6.17 -10.56
C ALA A 171 -14.12 5.00 -11.50
#